data_2ecee40e946723ebfc1a795f7a938cbd
#
_entry.id   2ecee40e946723ebfc1a795f7a938cbd
#
_cell.length_a   1.000
_cell.length_b   1.000
_cell.length_c   1.000
_cell.angle_alpha   90.00
_cell.angle_beta   90.00
_cell.angle_gamma   90.00
#
_symmetry.space_group_name_H-M   'P 1'
#
loop_
_entity.id
_entity.type
_entity.pdbx_description
1 polymer ?
#
loop_
_entity_poly.entity_id
_entity_poly.type
_entity_poly.pdbx_seq_one_letter_code
_entity_poly.pdbx_strand_id
1 'polypeptide(L)'
;MGRAFAYVLTMFLVLSSCTREDTSMPDEMNRRAYLLRYVDIDSSLYYANKAYNLCDDYPDGMAEAISHKAFVLYQQMHFSEAMKALEKVDSLTNNQVELLCADVLRMKVSQRTGEFRTFYRSWHNAERRLERIDEELHLLSSHLKDRVLY
;
A
#
# COMPACT_ATOMS: atom_id res chain seq x y z
N MET A 1 35.96 -33.17 16.72
CA MET A 1 34.95 -32.11 17.08
C MET A 1 34.67 -31.10 15.94
N GLY A 2 35.58 -30.87 14.97
CA GLY A 2 35.38 -29.88 13.89
C GLY A 2 34.31 -30.23 12.83
N ARG A 3 34.05 -31.50 12.56
CA ARG A 3 33.07 -31.91 11.53
C ARG A 3 31.63 -31.72 11.92
N ALA A 4 31.29 -31.92 13.19
CA ALA A 4 29.92 -31.69 13.69
C ALA A 4 29.56 -30.19 13.69
N PHE A 5 30.52 -29.31 13.96
CA PHE A 5 30.32 -27.85 13.94
C PHE A 5 30.08 -27.31 12.52
N ALA A 6 30.74 -27.89 11.53
CA ALA A 6 30.54 -27.53 10.11
C ALA A 6 29.14 -27.90 9.62
N TYR A 7 28.58 -29.03 10.03
CA TYR A 7 27.21 -29.44 9.66
C TYR A 7 26.13 -28.59 10.32
N VAL A 8 26.34 -28.16 11.58
CA VAL A 8 25.42 -27.26 12.26
C VAL A 8 25.42 -25.87 11.61
N LEU A 9 26.58 -25.37 11.21
CA LEU A 9 26.71 -24.07 10.54
C LEU A 9 26.11 -24.09 9.14
N THR A 10 26.27 -25.17 8.37
CA THR A 10 25.63 -25.31 7.04
C THR A 10 24.10 -25.48 7.16
N MET A 11 23.61 -26.16 8.19
CA MET A 11 22.19 -26.31 8.43
C MET A 11 21.53 -24.98 8.82
N PHE A 12 22.24 -24.12 9.55
CA PHE A 12 21.76 -22.75 9.88
C PHE A 12 21.70 -21.83 8.66
N LEU A 13 22.64 -21.97 7.71
CA LEU A 13 22.65 -21.16 6.47
C LEU A 13 21.52 -21.55 5.50
N VAL A 14 21.08 -22.81 5.52
CA VAL A 14 19.97 -23.28 4.66
C VAL A 14 18.61 -22.83 5.20
N LEU A 15 18.48 -22.61 6.52
CA LEU A 15 17.25 -22.11 7.13
C LEU A 15 17.06 -20.60 6.96
N SER A 16 18.08 -19.88 6.51
CA SER A 16 18.00 -18.45 6.17
C SER A 16 17.57 -18.21 4.72
N SER A 17 17.02 -19.21 4.04
CA SER A 17 16.32 -19.03 2.77
C SER A 17 15.09 -18.16 3.05
N CYS A 18 15.28 -16.86 2.93
CA CYS A 18 14.23 -15.86 2.95
C CYS A 18 13.26 -16.24 1.83
N THR A 19 12.14 -16.83 2.17
CA THR A 19 11.03 -17.03 1.25
C THR A 19 10.59 -15.63 0.87
N ARG A 20 11.01 -15.16 -0.28
CA ARG A 20 10.47 -13.93 -0.88
C ARG A 20 8.99 -14.22 -1.09
N GLU A 21 8.14 -13.57 -0.32
CA GLU A 21 6.70 -13.71 -0.48
C GLU A 21 6.34 -13.39 -1.93
N ASP A 22 5.55 -14.27 -2.52
CA ASP A 22 5.04 -14.05 -3.88
C ASP A 22 3.87 -13.04 -3.79
N THR A 23 4.21 -11.75 -3.87
CA THR A 23 3.23 -10.65 -3.88
C THR A 23 2.50 -10.52 -5.21
N SER A 24 2.87 -11.30 -6.22
CA SER A 24 2.36 -11.18 -7.59
C SER A 24 0.84 -11.34 -7.68
N MET A 25 0.26 -12.24 -6.90
CA MET A 25 -1.19 -12.47 -6.91
C MET A 25 -1.98 -11.35 -6.20
N PRO A 26 -1.63 -10.92 -4.98
CA PRO A 26 -2.25 -9.74 -4.35
C PRO A 26 -2.14 -8.49 -5.23
N ASP A 27 -0.97 -8.21 -5.80
CA ASP A 27 -0.74 -7.05 -6.66
C ASP A 27 -1.61 -7.09 -7.91
N GLU A 28 -1.75 -8.25 -8.56
CA GLU A 28 -2.64 -8.41 -9.70
C GLU A 28 -4.11 -8.19 -9.34
N MET A 29 -4.54 -8.63 -8.15
CA MET A 29 -5.92 -8.39 -7.69
C MET A 29 -6.13 -6.91 -7.37
N ASN A 30 -5.18 -6.24 -6.72
CA ASN A 30 -5.21 -4.80 -6.48
C ASN A 30 -5.25 -4.02 -7.80
N ARG A 31 -4.42 -4.39 -8.76
CA ARG A 31 -4.43 -3.79 -10.09
C ARG A 31 -5.80 -3.91 -10.77
N ARG A 32 -6.46 -5.06 -10.70
CA ARG A 32 -7.81 -5.27 -11.24
C ARG A 32 -8.84 -4.42 -10.52
N ALA A 33 -8.79 -4.36 -9.18
CA ALA A 33 -9.65 -3.48 -8.40
C ALA A 33 -9.52 -2.03 -8.84
N TYR A 34 -8.29 -1.55 -9.02
CA TYR A 34 -7.99 -0.21 -9.53
C TYR A 34 -8.59 0.06 -10.91
N LEU A 35 -8.39 -0.84 -11.87
CA LEU A 35 -8.85 -0.64 -13.24
C LEU A 35 -10.39 -0.62 -13.36
N LEU A 36 -11.07 -1.38 -12.51
CA LEU A 36 -12.54 -1.51 -12.56
C LEU A 36 -13.28 -0.45 -11.73
N ARG A 37 -12.59 0.32 -10.89
CA ARG A 37 -13.21 1.21 -9.90
C ARG A 37 -14.17 2.26 -10.44
N TYR A 38 -14.09 2.61 -11.73
CA TYR A 38 -14.99 3.55 -12.41
C TYR A 38 -15.88 2.87 -13.44
N VAL A 39 -15.65 1.60 -13.74
CA VAL A 39 -16.34 0.86 -14.81
C VAL A 39 -17.33 -0.13 -14.22
N ASP A 40 -16.88 -0.88 -13.21
CA ASP A 40 -17.66 -1.93 -12.54
C ASP A 40 -17.28 -1.96 -11.05
N ILE A 41 -18.07 -1.29 -10.28
CA ILE A 41 -17.85 -1.10 -8.83
C ILE A 41 -17.91 -2.43 -8.06
N ASP A 42 -18.80 -3.33 -8.45
CA ASP A 42 -18.98 -4.62 -7.79
C ASP A 42 -17.78 -5.53 -8.05
N SER A 43 -17.31 -5.58 -9.29
CA SER A 43 -16.07 -6.28 -9.63
C SER A 43 -14.85 -5.65 -8.96
N SER A 44 -14.79 -4.31 -8.87
CA SER A 44 -13.72 -3.64 -8.13
C SER A 44 -13.69 -4.08 -6.66
N LEU A 45 -14.85 -4.11 -5.99
CA LEU A 45 -14.96 -4.56 -4.61
C LEU A 45 -14.60 -6.04 -4.46
N TYR A 46 -15.02 -6.88 -5.39
CA TYR A 46 -14.66 -8.30 -5.40
C TYR A 46 -13.14 -8.49 -5.43
N TYR A 47 -12.45 -7.83 -6.37
CA TYR A 47 -10.99 -7.94 -6.48
C TYR A 47 -10.25 -7.33 -5.30
N ALA A 48 -10.72 -6.22 -4.74
CA ALA A 48 -10.15 -5.63 -3.52
C ALA A 48 -10.28 -6.57 -2.31
N ASN A 49 -11.41 -7.24 -2.13
CA ASN A 49 -11.58 -8.24 -1.09
C ASN A 49 -10.66 -9.45 -1.30
N LYS A 50 -10.51 -9.88 -2.56
CA LYS A 50 -9.63 -11.00 -2.91
C LYS A 50 -8.17 -10.66 -2.66
N ALA A 51 -7.72 -9.45 -3.03
CA ALA A 51 -6.39 -8.95 -2.71
C ALA A 51 -6.15 -8.96 -1.20
N TYR A 52 -7.05 -8.36 -0.43
CA TYR A 52 -6.96 -8.31 1.03
C TYR A 52 -6.77 -9.69 1.67
N ASN A 53 -7.51 -10.69 1.20
CA ASN A 53 -7.46 -12.06 1.73
C ASN A 53 -6.19 -12.82 1.31
N LEU A 54 -5.45 -12.33 0.32
CA LEU A 54 -4.19 -12.92 -0.15
C LEU A 54 -2.96 -12.24 0.47
N CYS A 55 -3.13 -11.14 1.20
CA CYS A 55 -2.05 -10.35 1.80
C CYS A 55 -1.78 -10.79 3.26
N ASP A 56 -1.43 -12.06 3.52
CA ASP A 56 -1.24 -12.55 4.90
C ASP A 56 -0.14 -11.77 5.65
N ASP A 57 1.04 -11.61 5.05
CA ASP A 57 2.19 -10.87 5.62
C ASP A 57 2.68 -9.74 4.70
N TYR A 58 1.77 -9.19 3.87
CA TYR A 58 2.06 -8.11 2.93
C TYR A 58 1.26 -6.84 3.28
N PRO A 59 1.74 -6.02 4.26
CA PRO A 59 1.02 -4.85 4.75
C PRO A 59 0.71 -3.80 3.68
N ASP A 60 1.62 -3.55 2.74
CA ASP A 60 1.42 -2.56 1.67
C ASP A 60 0.30 -2.99 0.73
N GLY A 61 0.29 -4.25 0.29
CA GLY A 61 -0.79 -4.78 -0.54
C GLY A 61 -2.15 -4.82 0.18
N MET A 62 -2.14 -5.07 1.49
CA MET A 62 -3.33 -4.99 2.33
C MET A 62 -3.85 -3.55 2.44
N ALA A 63 -2.96 -2.56 2.60
CA ALA A 63 -3.29 -1.15 2.64
C ALA A 63 -3.90 -0.67 1.31
N GLU A 64 -3.32 -1.07 0.18
CA GLU A 64 -3.85 -0.81 -1.15
C GLU A 64 -5.25 -1.40 -1.32
N ALA A 65 -5.46 -2.67 -0.95
CA ALA A 65 -6.76 -3.33 -1.02
C ALA A 65 -7.83 -2.61 -0.19
N ILE A 66 -7.49 -2.15 1.03
CA ILE A 66 -8.40 -1.36 1.87
C ILE A 66 -8.70 0.00 1.22
N SER A 67 -7.72 0.64 0.59
CA SER A 67 -7.93 1.90 -0.13
C SER A 67 -8.91 1.73 -1.31
N HIS A 68 -8.85 0.62 -2.04
CA HIS A 68 -9.84 0.30 -3.08
C HIS A 68 -11.24 0.07 -2.50
N LYS A 69 -11.36 -0.65 -1.38
CA LYS A 69 -12.65 -0.82 -0.67
C LYS A 69 -13.20 0.52 -0.19
N ALA A 70 -12.36 1.38 0.37
CA ALA A 70 -12.76 2.72 0.79
C ALA A 70 -13.25 3.58 -0.40
N PHE A 71 -12.61 3.44 -1.56
CA PHE A 71 -13.05 4.10 -2.78
C PHE A 71 -14.45 3.64 -3.22
N VAL A 72 -14.72 2.34 -3.18
CA VAL A 72 -16.05 1.79 -3.49
C VAL A 72 -17.10 2.34 -2.52
N LEU A 73 -16.81 2.33 -1.21
CA LEU A 73 -17.69 2.90 -0.19
C LEU A 73 -17.95 4.41 -0.43
N TYR A 74 -16.93 5.16 -0.83
CA TYR A 74 -17.09 6.56 -1.23
C TYR A 74 -18.04 6.73 -2.43
N GLN A 75 -17.91 5.89 -3.45
CA GLN A 75 -18.78 5.91 -4.63
C GLN A 75 -20.25 5.57 -4.27
N GLN A 76 -20.43 4.69 -3.30
CA GLN A 76 -21.74 4.31 -2.76
C GLN A 76 -22.29 5.32 -1.72
N MET A 77 -21.58 6.44 -1.49
CA MET A 77 -21.91 7.46 -0.49
C MET A 77 -21.88 6.98 0.97
N HIS A 78 -21.26 5.86 1.24
CA HIS A 78 -21.02 5.33 2.60
C HIS A 78 -19.79 6.01 3.24
N PHE A 79 -19.85 7.34 3.40
CA PHE A 79 -18.70 8.17 3.77
C PHE A 79 -18.10 7.82 5.12
N SER A 80 -18.92 7.53 6.12
CA SER A 80 -18.43 7.13 7.45
C SER A 80 -17.64 5.83 7.42
N GLU A 81 -18.10 4.86 6.64
CA GLU A 81 -17.44 3.57 6.49
C GLU A 81 -16.15 3.70 5.67
N ALA A 82 -16.17 4.54 4.63
CA ALA A 82 -14.97 4.86 3.87
C ALA A 82 -13.88 5.49 4.76
N MET A 83 -14.23 6.44 5.63
CA MET A 83 -13.27 7.05 6.56
C MET A 83 -12.70 6.03 7.55
N LYS A 84 -13.53 5.15 8.13
CA LYS A 84 -13.06 4.07 9.01
C LYS A 84 -12.11 3.09 8.31
N ALA A 85 -12.36 2.79 7.04
CA ALA A 85 -11.46 1.96 6.25
C ALA A 85 -10.10 2.66 6.04
N LEU A 86 -10.09 3.96 5.74
CA LEU A 86 -8.88 4.74 5.55
C LEU A 86 -8.05 4.90 6.85
N GLU A 87 -8.68 4.95 8.02
CA GLU A 87 -7.97 4.95 9.31
C GLU A 87 -7.13 3.68 9.52
N LYS A 88 -7.57 2.53 8.99
CA LYS A 88 -6.81 1.28 9.05
C LYS A 88 -5.56 1.32 8.20
N VAL A 89 -5.57 2.02 7.06
CA VAL A 89 -4.40 2.16 6.19
C VAL A 89 -3.22 2.75 6.94
N ASP A 90 -3.46 3.79 7.76
CA ASP A 90 -2.41 4.46 8.53
C ASP A 90 -1.72 3.54 9.56
N SER A 91 -2.42 2.50 10.03
CA SER A 91 -1.88 1.54 10.99
C SER A 91 -1.17 0.34 10.35
N LEU A 92 -1.37 0.13 9.06
CA LEU A 92 -0.87 -1.05 8.36
C LEU A 92 0.47 -0.79 7.67
N THR A 93 0.67 0.40 7.12
CA THR A 93 1.83 0.66 6.27
C THR A 93 2.51 1.99 6.58
N ASN A 94 3.81 2.05 6.29
CA ASN A 94 4.59 3.29 6.23
C ASN A 94 4.91 3.71 4.79
N ASN A 95 4.40 3.01 3.80
CA ASN A 95 4.59 3.31 2.38
C ASN A 95 3.95 4.65 2.04
N GLN A 96 4.76 5.62 1.61
CA GLN A 96 4.30 6.99 1.38
C GLN A 96 3.31 7.09 0.22
N VAL A 97 3.37 6.19 -0.76
CA VAL A 97 2.44 6.15 -1.89
C VAL A 97 1.05 5.72 -1.42
N GLU A 98 0.95 4.63 -0.63
CA GLU A 98 -0.33 4.14 -0.11
C GLU A 98 -0.98 5.16 0.83
N LEU A 99 -0.18 5.75 1.70
CA LEU A 99 -0.64 6.79 2.61
C LEU A 99 -1.07 8.07 1.85
N LEU A 100 -0.40 8.44 0.76
CA LEU A 100 -0.82 9.54 -0.12
C LEU A 100 -2.17 9.25 -0.77
N CYS A 101 -2.36 8.03 -1.30
CA CYS A 101 -3.64 7.62 -1.89
C CYS A 101 -4.78 7.70 -0.86
N ALA A 102 -4.52 7.27 0.37
CA ALA A 102 -5.49 7.37 1.46
C ALA A 102 -5.83 8.83 1.81
N ASP A 103 -4.83 9.72 1.91
CA ASP A 103 -5.06 11.14 2.19
C ASP A 103 -5.85 11.83 1.07
N VAL A 104 -5.57 11.53 -0.21
CA VAL A 104 -6.35 12.04 -1.34
C VAL A 104 -7.81 11.58 -1.27
N LEU A 105 -8.06 10.33 -0.89
CA LEU A 105 -9.43 9.84 -0.75
C LEU A 105 -10.15 10.46 0.46
N ARG A 106 -9.46 10.69 1.59
CA ARG A 106 -9.99 11.45 2.73
C ARG A 106 -10.41 12.87 2.34
N MET A 107 -9.61 13.53 1.51
CA MET A 107 -9.96 14.86 0.97
C MET A 107 -11.25 14.79 0.17
N LYS A 108 -11.42 13.79 -0.70
CA LYS A 108 -12.65 13.60 -1.49
C LYS A 108 -13.87 13.36 -0.60
N VAL A 109 -13.74 12.50 0.41
CA VAL A 109 -14.82 12.24 1.39
C VAL A 109 -15.17 13.52 2.14
N SER A 110 -14.15 14.19 2.70
CA SER A 110 -14.33 15.41 3.48
C SER A 110 -14.96 16.56 2.69
N GLN A 111 -14.63 16.66 1.40
CA GLN A 111 -15.27 17.63 0.50
C GLN A 111 -16.78 17.34 0.33
N ARG A 112 -17.16 16.07 0.26
CA ARG A 112 -18.57 15.66 0.12
C ARG A 112 -19.37 15.84 1.42
N THR A 113 -18.73 15.67 2.57
CA THR A 113 -19.35 15.77 3.90
C THR A 113 -19.29 17.19 4.50
N GLY A 114 -18.52 18.09 3.89
CA GLY A 114 -18.31 19.45 4.41
C GLY A 114 -17.35 19.52 5.60
N GLU A 115 -16.56 18.48 5.84
CA GLU A 115 -15.59 18.42 6.94
C GLU A 115 -14.25 19.09 6.60
N PHE A 116 -14.27 20.42 6.51
CA PHE A 116 -13.10 21.21 6.08
C PHE A 116 -11.85 21.00 6.92
N ARG A 117 -11.98 20.77 8.25
CA ARG A 117 -10.82 20.51 9.11
C ARG A 117 -10.09 19.24 8.68
N THR A 118 -10.81 18.16 8.41
CA THR A 118 -10.27 16.90 7.92
C THR A 118 -9.68 17.06 6.53
N PHE A 119 -10.34 17.82 5.65
CA PHE A 119 -9.84 18.14 4.32
C PHE A 119 -8.44 18.79 4.39
N TYR A 120 -8.29 19.90 5.12
CA TYR A 120 -7.02 20.63 5.18
C TYR A 120 -5.92 19.81 5.87
N ARG A 121 -6.24 19.02 6.88
CA ARG A 121 -5.27 18.11 7.50
C ARG A 121 -4.75 17.08 6.50
N SER A 122 -5.63 16.45 5.74
CA SER A 122 -5.26 15.47 4.72
C SER A 122 -4.49 16.10 3.56
N TRP A 123 -4.84 17.34 3.17
CA TRP A 123 -4.07 18.12 2.21
C TRP A 123 -2.60 18.30 2.65
N HIS A 124 -2.37 18.83 3.86
CA HIS A 124 -1.01 19.03 4.36
C HIS A 124 -0.23 17.71 4.54
N ASN A 125 -0.92 16.62 4.86
CA ASN A 125 -0.29 15.30 4.88
C ASN A 125 0.13 14.90 3.47
N ALA A 126 -0.73 15.05 2.49
CA ALA A 126 -0.46 14.71 1.09
C ALA A 126 0.72 15.51 0.53
N GLU A 127 0.81 16.83 0.80
CA GLU A 127 1.94 17.66 0.40
C GLU A 127 3.26 17.11 0.97
N ARG A 128 3.33 16.83 2.28
CA ARG A 128 4.54 16.29 2.92
C ARG A 128 4.94 14.91 2.40
N ARG A 129 3.95 14.08 2.01
CA ARG A 129 4.23 12.75 1.42
C ARG A 129 4.79 12.88 0.01
N LEU A 130 4.26 13.80 -0.79
CA LEU A 130 4.79 14.09 -2.12
C LEU A 130 6.24 14.54 -2.07
N GLU A 131 6.60 15.42 -1.13
CA GLU A 131 7.98 15.86 -0.92
C GLU A 131 8.91 14.66 -0.59
N ARG A 132 8.49 13.77 0.30
CA ARG A 132 9.27 12.56 0.65
C ARG A 132 9.44 11.61 -0.54
N ILE A 133 8.38 11.38 -1.31
CA ILE A 133 8.43 10.51 -2.50
C ILE A 133 9.40 11.11 -3.53
N ASP A 134 9.38 12.41 -3.73
CA ASP A 134 10.28 13.12 -4.65
C ASP A 134 11.73 13.01 -4.19
N GLU A 135 12.02 13.20 -2.91
CA GLU A 135 13.35 13.00 -2.31
C GLU A 135 13.85 11.57 -2.51
N GLU A 136 13.03 10.55 -2.24
CA GLU A 136 13.37 9.14 -2.43
C GLU A 136 13.66 8.82 -3.90
N LEU A 137 12.86 9.32 -4.84
CA LEU A 137 13.06 9.16 -6.27
C LEU A 137 14.35 9.86 -6.74
N HIS A 138 14.63 11.03 -6.21
CA HIS A 138 15.86 11.76 -6.52
C HIS A 138 17.10 10.99 -6.05
N LEU A 139 17.09 10.45 -4.82
CA LEU A 139 18.17 9.62 -4.28
C LEU A 139 18.35 8.35 -5.11
N LEU A 140 17.27 7.66 -5.47
CA LEU A 140 17.34 6.47 -6.32
C LEU A 140 17.92 6.77 -7.70
N SER A 141 17.53 7.88 -8.31
CA SER A 141 18.03 8.35 -9.59
C SER A 141 19.53 8.69 -9.54
N SER A 142 20.02 9.30 -8.44
CA SER A 142 21.44 9.59 -8.25
C SER A 142 22.27 8.30 -8.12
N HIS A 143 21.80 7.34 -7.31
CA HIS A 143 22.45 6.03 -7.18
C HIS A 143 22.51 5.23 -8.47
N LEU A 144 21.47 5.31 -9.31
CA LEU A 144 21.46 4.67 -10.63
C LEU A 144 22.48 5.32 -11.59
N LYS A 145 22.60 6.65 -11.56
CA LYS A 145 23.63 7.36 -12.36
C LYS A 145 25.04 6.95 -11.97
N ASP A 146 25.31 6.85 -10.66
CA ASP A 146 26.61 6.44 -10.14
C ASP A 146 26.99 4.99 -10.53
N ARG A 147 26.01 4.11 -10.68
CA ARG A 147 26.23 2.70 -11.10
C ARG A 147 26.39 2.51 -12.61
N VAL A 148 25.90 3.43 -13.42
CA VAL A 148 26.00 3.36 -14.90
C VAL A 148 27.25 4.04 -15.42
N LEU A 149 27.90 4.90 -14.62
CA LEU A 149 29.11 5.63 -15.01
C LEU A 149 30.43 4.94 -14.58
N TYR A 150 30.35 3.78 -13.92
CA TYR A 150 31.48 2.90 -13.56
C TYR A 150 31.26 1.47 -14.07
#